data_adbf20a261e014268318eb6d6b3853bc
#
_entry.id   adbf20a261e014268318eb6d6b3853bc
#
_cell.length_a   1.000
_cell.length_b   1.000
_cell.length_c   1.000
_cell.angle_alpha   90.00
_cell.angle_beta   90.00
_cell.angle_gamma   90.00
#
_symmetry.space_group_name_H-M   'P 1'
#
loop_
_entity.id
_entity.type
_entity.pdbx_description
1 polymer ?
#
loop_
_entity_poly.entity_id
_entity_poly.type
_entity_poly.pdbx_seq_one_letter_code
_entity_poly.pdbx_strand_id
1 'polypeptide(L)'
;DYINQGGKVLITCNFQAQGLENFESILSACGMERVSGIVMENDKSYYYSNTPYYLLPDVNSSAYTSSVSGSYIFAPYSEAITYGEDTDDTTYIALLETTDKAVSKTDAANATTSELEEGDAAGPFAVAVAMEKTIDEDTVAKVVVAGSVEMFADSADQIVSGNNSAMFTDIIAQMVGDSDLATSVIPTKDYTLSAITVDAAAGILYGLGLMIVLPVIMMILGIVIWASRRKK
;
A
#
# COMPACT_ATOMS: atom_id res chain seq x y z
N ASP A 1 -7.51 22.96 -18.24
CA ASP A 1 -6.52 23.45 -19.24
C ASP A 1 -5.28 22.56 -19.30
N TYR A 2 -4.58 22.28 -18.19
CA TYR A 2 -3.33 21.50 -18.18
C TYR A 2 -3.47 20.11 -18.84
N ILE A 3 -4.51 19.36 -18.48
CA ILE A 3 -4.79 18.02 -19.06
C ILE A 3 -5.08 18.13 -20.56
N ASN A 4 -5.88 19.11 -20.97
CA ASN A 4 -6.20 19.34 -22.39
C ASN A 4 -5.00 19.81 -23.26
N GLN A 5 -3.84 20.03 -22.64
CA GLN A 5 -2.57 20.35 -23.30
C GLN A 5 -1.58 19.18 -23.22
N GLY A 6 -2.04 17.96 -22.95
CA GLY A 6 -1.19 16.77 -22.81
C GLY A 6 -0.57 16.62 -21.42
N GLY A 7 -1.13 17.30 -20.42
CA GLY A 7 -0.68 17.21 -19.03
C GLY A 7 -0.75 15.81 -18.45
N LYS A 8 0.13 15.52 -17.51
CA LYS A 8 0.25 14.22 -16.84
C LYS A 8 -0.01 14.41 -15.36
N VAL A 9 -0.98 13.68 -14.79
CA VAL A 9 -1.47 13.89 -13.42
C VAL A 9 -1.66 12.55 -12.72
N LEU A 10 -1.08 12.43 -11.53
CA LEU A 10 -1.41 11.36 -10.59
C LEU A 10 -2.25 11.95 -9.46
N ILE A 11 -3.41 11.38 -9.23
CA ILE A 11 -4.37 11.78 -8.20
C ILE A 11 -4.53 10.62 -7.24
N THR A 12 -4.51 10.93 -5.93
CA THR A 12 -4.84 9.95 -4.89
C THR A 12 -6.07 10.41 -4.12
N CYS A 13 -6.95 9.48 -3.81
CA CYS A 13 -8.18 9.75 -3.07
C CYS A 13 -8.04 9.32 -1.60
N ASN A 14 -8.90 9.91 -0.76
CA ASN A 14 -9.03 9.50 0.64
C ASN A 14 -10.51 9.51 1.00
N PHE A 15 -11.06 8.36 1.38
CA PHE A 15 -12.48 8.17 1.69
C PHE A 15 -13.02 9.10 2.79
N GLN A 16 -12.13 9.62 3.66
CA GLN A 16 -12.49 10.59 4.70
C GLN A 16 -12.68 12.01 4.16
N ALA A 17 -12.14 12.31 2.98
CA ALA A 17 -12.19 13.64 2.38
C ALA A 17 -13.43 13.76 1.50
N GLN A 18 -14.56 14.20 2.07
CA GLN A 18 -15.84 14.37 1.39
C GLN A 18 -16.17 15.84 1.14
N GLY A 19 -17.06 16.12 0.19
CA GLY A 19 -17.56 17.46 -0.09
C GLY A 19 -16.54 18.39 -0.75
N LEU A 20 -15.63 17.85 -1.55
CA LEU A 20 -14.57 18.59 -2.24
C LEU A 20 -14.99 18.93 -3.69
N GLU A 21 -15.93 19.83 -3.87
CA GLU A 21 -16.53 20.16 -5.18
C GLU A 21 -15.49 20.45 -6.29
N ASN A 22 -14.43 21.21 -5.96
CA ASN A 22 -13.37 21.51 -6.95
C ASN A 22 -12.53 20.28 -7.29
N PHE A 23 -12.29 19.40 -6.35
CA PHE A 23 -11.58 18.13 -6.59
C PHE A 23 -12.43 17.18 -7.43
N GLU A 24 -13.71 17.02 -7.08
CA GLU A 24 -14.66 16.22 -7.86
C GLU A 24 -14.77 16.73 -9.31
N SER A 25 -14.76 18.05 -9.51
CA SER A 25 -14.82 18.62 -10.85
C SER A 25 -13.59 18.28 -11.72
N ILE A 26 -12.42 18.07 -11.10
CA ILE A 26 -11.23 17.63 -11.83
C ILE A 26 -11.39 16.18 -12.29
N LEU A 27 -11.89 15.30 -11.42
CA LEU A 27 -12.15 13.90 -11.77
C LEU A 27 -13.21 13.78 -12.85
N SER A 28 -14.34 14.50 -12.69
CA SER A 28 -15.43 14.52 -13.69
C SER A 28 -14.96 15.06 -15.04
N ALA A 29 -14.06 16.04 -15.08
CA ALA A 29 -13.45 16.54 -16.32
C ALA A 29 -12.56 15.47 -17.01
N CYS A 30 -12.13 14.45 -16.28
CA CYS A 30 -11.44 13.28 -16.81
C CYS A 30 -12.38 12.09 -17.09
N GLY A 31 -13.69 12.27 -16.94
CA GLY A 31 -14.66 11.18 -17.06
C GLY A 31 -14.58 10.13 -15.94
N MET A 32 -14.05 10.51 -14.79
CA MET A 32 -13.93 9.63 -13.63
C MET A 32 -14.67 10.23 -12.43
N GLU A 33 -15.17 9.37 -11.54
CA GLU A 33 -15.84 9.79 -10.32
C GLU A 33 -15.46 8.85 -9.15
N ARG A 34 -15.45 9.36 -7.94
CA ARG A 34 -15.29 8.55 -6.73
C ARG A 34 -16.64 7.99 -6.30
N VAL A 35 -16.66 6.73 -5.91
CA VAL A 35 -17.82 6.14 -5.23
C VAL A 35 -17.67 6.41 -3.73
N SER A 36 -18.63 7.11 -3.15
CA SER A 36 -18.59 7.42 -1.71
C SER A 36 -18.46 6.16 -0.86
N GLY A 37 -17.60 6.21 0.13
CA GLY A 37 -17.42 5.15 1.10
C GLY A 37 -16.06 4.47 1.03
N ILE A 38 -15.88 3.48 1.88
CA ILE A 38 -14.69 2.64 1.91
C ILE A 38 -14.98 1.28 1.28
N VAL A 39 -14.11 0.84 0.39
CA VAL A 39 -14.23 -0.49 -0.20
C VAL A 39 -13.77 -1.54 0.79
N MET A 40 -14.63 -2.54 1.00
CA MET A 40 -14.36 -3.73 1.80
C MET A 40 -14.50 -4.97 0.94
N GLU A 41 -13.56 -5.89 1.07
CA GLU A 41 -13.55 -7.15 0.34
C GLU A 41 -14.07 -8.29 1.23
N ASN A 42 -14.94 -9.14 0.71
CA ASN A 42 -15.50 -10.29 1.43
C ASN A 42 -14.82 -11.62 1.06
N ASP A 43 -13.96 -11.63 0.03
CA ASP A 43 -13.13 -12.80 -0.26
C ASP A 43 -11.80 -12.72 0.51
N LYS A 44 -11.57 -13.69 1.39
CA LYS A 44 -10.40 -13.74 2.28
C LYS A 44 -9.06 -13.81 1.57
N SER A 45 -9.02 -14.14 0.28
CA SER A 45 -7.82 -14.17 -0.52
C SER A 45 -7.41 -12.78 -1.02
N TYR A 46 -8.30 -11.79 -0.92
CA TYR A 46 -8.16 -10.47 -1.49
C TYR A 46 -8.08 -9.33 -0.45
N TYR A 47 -7.82 -9.70 0.81
CA TYR A 47 -7.50 -8.71 1.84
C TYR A 47 -6.49 -9.24 2.87
N TYR A 48 -5.75 -8.33 3.48
CA TYR A 48 -4.67 -8.63 4.40
C TYR A 48 -5.14 -8.65 5.87
N SER A 49 -4.56 -9.56 6.66
CA SER A 49 -4.64 -9.57 8.13
C SER A 49 -6.08 -9.60 8.72
N ASN A 50 -7.01 -10.34 8.09
CA ASN A 50 -8.42 -10.41 8.53
C ASN A 50 -9.14 -9.04 8.57
N THR A 51 -8.67 -8.07 7.81
CA THR A 51 -9.20 -6.72 7.79
C THR A 51 -9.75 -6.41 6.39
N PRO A 52 -11.09 -6.45 6.17
CA PRO A 52 -11.71 -6.37 4.85
C PRO A 52 -11.36 -5.13 4.03
N TYR A 53 -11.01 -4.02 4.66
CA TYR A 53 -10.58 -2.77 4.00
C TYR A 53 -9.06 -2.66 3.79
N TYR A 54 -8.31 -3.73 4.06
CA TYR A 54 -6.90 -3.87 3.70
C TYR A 54 -6.79 -4.66 2.40
N LEU A 55 -7.17 -4.03 1.32
CA LEU A 55 -7.33 -4.69 0.03
C LEU A 55 -6.02 -5.21 -0.55
N LEU A 56 -6.12 -6.37 -1.19
CA LEU A 56 -5.13 -6.97 -2.08
C LEU A 56 -5.81 -7.19 -3.44
N PRO A 57 -6.10 -6.13 -4.20
CA PRO A 57 -6.86 -6.23 -5.43
C PRO A 57 -6.11 -6.99 -6.52
N ASP A 58 -6.84 -7.49 -7.50
CA ASP A 58 -6.26 -8.02 -8.72
C ASP A 58 -5.52 -6.93 -9.50
N VAL A 59 -4.35 -7.29 -10.01
CA VAL A 59 -3.50 -6.41 -10.81
C VAL A 59 -3.76 -6.72 -12.29
N ASN A 60 -4.44 -5.83 -12.98
CA ASN A 60 -4.69 -5.96 -14.41
C ASN A 60 -3.42 -5.70 -15.22
N SER A 61 -3.17 -6.52 -16.23
CA SER A 61 -1.99 -6.41 -17.08
C SER A 61 -2.06 -5.17 -17.97
N SER A 62 -1.11 -4.26 -17.79
CA SER A 62 -0.97 -3.03 -18.56
C SER A 62 0.48 -2.55 -18.56
N ALA A 63 0.76 -1.51 -19.36
CA ALA A 63 2.07 -0.87 -19.30
C ALA A 63 2.35 -0.18 -17.94
N TYR A 64 1.30 0.22 -17.21
CA TYR A 64 1.38 0.84 -15.88
C TYR A 64 1.61 -0.15 -14.74
N THR A 65 1.56 -1.44 -15.00
CA THR A 65 1.65 -2.52 -14.01
C THR A 65 2.62 -3.63 -14.44
N SER A 66 3.50 -3.33 -15.38
CA SER A 66 4.33 -4.34 -16.06
C SER A 66 5.30 -5.07 -15.12
N SER A 67 5.87 -4.38 -14.14
CA SER A 67 6.82 -4.93 -13.17
C SER A 67 6.15 -5.71 -12.05
N VAL A 68 4.84 -5.56 -11.85
CA VAL A 68 4.08 -6.15 -10.74
C VAL A 68 3.03 -7.16 -11.17
N SER A 69 3.07 -7.59 -12.44
CA SER A 69 2.15 -8.59 -12.97
C SER A 69 2.21 -9.89 -12.14
N GLY A 70 1.06 -10.34 -11.63
CA GLY A 70 0.95 -11.52 -10.78
C GLY A 70 1.49 -11.34 -9.35
N SER A 71 1.81 -10.11 -8.95
CA SER A 71 2.23 -9.77 -7.59
C SER A 71 1.06 -9.18 -6.81
N TYR A 72 1.16 -9.17 -5.48
CA TYR A 72 0.20 -8.47 -4.64
C TYR A 72 0.54 -6.98 -4.56
N ILE A 73 -0.50 -6.16 -4.68
CA ILE A 73 -0.49 -4.73 -4.35
C ILE A 73 -1.35 -4.54 -3.10
N PHE A 74 -0.87 -3.77 -2.13
CA PHE A 74 -1.61 -3.45 -0.92
C PHE A 74 -2.23 -2.06 -1.05
N ALA A 75 -3.56 -2.02 -1.11
CA ALA A 75 -4.35 -0.80 -1.26
C ALA A 75 -5.32 -0.61 -0.07
N PRO A 76 -4.81 -0.22 1.11
CA PRO A 76 -5.64 -0.04 2.29
C PRO A 76 -6.52 1.20 2.17
N TYR A 77 -7.70 1.17 2.79
CA TYR A 77 -8.62 2.30 2.88
C TYR A 77 -9.00 2.92 1.53
N SER A 78 -9.17 2.07 0.51
CA SER A 78 -9.49 2.52 -0.85
C SER A 78 -10.93 2.97 -0.98
N GLU A 79 -11.13 3.99 -1.83
CA GLU A 79 -12.40 4.29 -2.48
C GLU A 79 -12.47 3.60 -3.84
N ALA A 80 -13.65 3.33 -4.31
CA ALA A 80 -13.87 2.89 -5.67
C ALA A 80 -13.88 4.09 -6.64
N ILE A 81 -13.39 3.85 -7.85
CA ILE A 81 -13.36 4.82 -8.94
C ILE A 81 -14.22 4.28 -10.07
N THR A 82 -15.24 5.04 -10.46
CA THR A 82 -15.95 4.79 -11.71
C THR A 82 -15.32 5.60 -12.83
N TYR A 83 -15.44 5.11 -14.06
CA TYR A 83 -14.88 5.75 -15.24
C TYR A 83 -15.80 5.55 -16.45
N GLY A 84 -15.65 6.42 -17.45
CA GLY A 84 -16.46 6.39 -18.66
C GLY A 84 -16.12 5.25 -19.60
N GLU A 85 -16.85 5.17 -20.70
CA GLU A 85 -16.54 4.25 -21.79
C GLU A 85 -15.40 4.83 -22.65
N ASP A 86 -14.65 3.94 -23.30
CA ASP A 86 -13.64 4.33 -24.27
C ASP A 86 -14.26 5.07 -25.44
N THR A 87 -13.57 6.07 -25.93
CA THR A 87 -13.92 6.84 -27.12
C THR A 87 -12.77 6.81 -28.13
N ASP A 88 -12.94 7.47 -29.30
CA ASP A 88 -11.90 7.51 -30.32
C ASP A 88 -10.60 8.19 -29.82
N ASP A 89 -10.71 9.09 -28.85
CA ASP A 89 -9.60 9.89 -28.32
C ASP A 89 -9.23 9.55 -26.88
N THR A 90 -10.06 8.83 -26.14
CA THR A 90 -9.88 8.57 -24.72
C THR A 90 -10.04 7.10 -24.40
N THR A 91 -9.06 6.53 -23.69
CA THR A 91 -9.06 5.13 -23.22
C THR A 91 -8.92 5.09 -21.72
N TYR A 92 -9.69 4.22 -21.08
CA TYR A 92 -9.62 3.94 -19.63
C TYR A 92 -9.07 2.56 -19.37
N ILE A 93 -8.16 2.45 -18.42
CA ILE A 93 -7.50 1.20 -18.04
C ILE A 93 -7.65 1.02 -16.54
N ALA A 94 -8.49 0.08 -16.10
CA ALA A 94 -8.51 -0.32 -14.70
C ALA A 94 -7.19 -1.02 -14.38
N LEU A 95 -6.42 -0.47 -13.44
CA LEU A 95 -5.11 -1.00 -13.03
C LEU A 95 -5.25 -2.02 -11.91
N LEU A 96 -6.12 -1.71 -10.95
CA LEU A 96 -6.42 -2.53 -9.78
C LEU A 96 -7.93 -2.72 -9.65
N GLU A 97 -8.36 -3.95 -9.48
CA GLU A 97 -9.78 -4.31 -9.35
C GLU A 97 -10.04 -5.23 -8.17
N THR A 98 -11.18 -5.04 -7.52
CA THR A 98 -11.68 -5.96 -6.47
C THR A 98 -12.47 -7.10 -7.10
N THR A 99 -12.85 -8.08 -6.27
CA THR A 99 -13.79 -9.13 -6.71
C THR A 99 -15.23 -8.61 -6.74
N ASP A 100 -16.12 -9.41 -7.30
CA ASP A 100 -17.58 -9.20 -7.29
C ASP A 100 -18.20 -9.26 -5.87
N LYS A 101 -17.44 -9.73 -4.88
CA LYS A 101 -17.85 -9.81 -3.48
C LYS A 101 -17.54 -8.55 -2.69
N ALA A 102 -16.81 -7.60 -3.28
CA ALA A 102 -16.50 -6.33 -2.63
C ALA A 102 -17.75 -5.46 -2.45
N VAL A 103 -17.73 -4.65 -1.41
CA VAL A 103 -18.79 -3.72 -1.06
C VAL A 103 -18.18 -2.36 -0.74
N SER A 104 -18.74 -1.28 -1.27
CA SER A 104 -18.39 0.07 -0.83
C SER A 104 -19.33 0.52 0.26
N LYS A 105 -18.80 0.63 1.49
CA LYS A 105 -19.54 1.04 2.70
C LYS A 105 -19.59 2.56 2.79
N THR A 106 -20.77 3.11 2.55
CA THR A 106 -20.99 4.57 2.58
C THR A 106 -20.83 5.14 3.99
N ASP A 107 -21.30 4.43 5.01
CA ASP A 107 -21.11 4.79 6.43
C ASP A 107 -19.97 3.97 7.06
N ALA A 108 -18.74 4.21 6.60
CA ALA A 108 -17.56 3.48 7.07
C ALA A 108 -17.31 3.62 8.59
N ALA A 109 -17.74 4.73 9.20
CA ALA A 109 -17.52 5.00 10.62
C ALA A 109 -18.39 4.11 11.53
N ASN A 110 -19.56 3.73 11.07
CA ASN A 110 -20.53 2.91 11.82
C ASN A 110 -20.66 1.49 11.25
N ALA A 111 -19.91 1.15 10.20
CA ALA A 111 -19.95 -0.17 9.60
C ALA A 111 -19.51 -1.25 10.60
N THR A 112 -20.44 -2.15 10.94
CA THR A 112 -20.19 -3.30 11.83
C THR A 112 -20.00 -4.61 11.08
N THR A 113 -20.27 -4.60 9.78
CA THR A 113 -20.14 -5.75 8.87
C THR A 113 -19.63 -5.31 7.51
N SER A 114 -18.98 -6.21 6.80
CA SER A 114 -18.61 -6.04 5.39
C SER A 114 -19.67 -6.55 4.42
N GLU A 115 -20.77 -7.09 4.91
CA GLU A 115 -21.90 -7.52 4.09
C GLU A 115 -22.61 -6.31 3.46
N LEU A 116 -23.21 -6.50 2.29
CA LEU A 116 -23.96 -5.48 1.58
C LEU A 116 -25.23 -5.08 2.37
N GLU A 117 -25.36 -3.80 2.67
CA GLU A 117 -26.52 -3.21 3.35
C GLU A 117 -27.20 -2.15 2.48
N GLU A 118 -28.36 -1.67 2.92
CA GLU A 118 -29.08 -0.62 2.19
C GLU A 118 -28.26 0.69 2.13
N GLY A 119 -28.04 1.19 0.91
CA GLY A 119 -27.24 2.39 0.66
C GLY A 119 -25.79 2.11 0.31
N ASP A 120 -25.32 0.86 0.40
CA ASP A 120 -24.02 0.44 -0.07
C ASP A 120 -24.03 0.15 -1.57
N ALA A 121 -22.84 0.21 -2.18
CA ALA A 121 -22.64 -0.23 -3.56
C ALA A 121 -22.00 -1.63 -3.60
N ALA A 122 -22.42 -2.46 -4.56
CA ALA A 122 -21.83 -3.77 -4.81
C ALA A 122 -20.75 -3.70 -5.87
N GLY A 123 -19.65 -4.48 -5.68
CA GLY A 123 -18.57 -4.63 -6.62
C GLY A 123 -18.91 -5.43 -7.89
N PRO A 124 -17.93 -5.67 -8.79
CA PRO A 124 -16.52 -5.33 -8.61
C PRO A 124 -16.26 -3.82 -8.75
N PHE A 125 -15.14 -3.36 -8.17
CA PHE A 125 -14.72 -1.95 -8.21
C PHE A 125 -13.31 -1.83 -8.75
N ALA A 126 -13.09 -0.85 -9.63
CA ALA A 126 -11.75 -0.35 -9.87
C ALA A 126 -11.31 0.53 -8.70
N VAL A 127 -10.11 0.27 -8.15
CA VAL A 127 -9.49 1.05 -7.09
C VAL A 127 -8.25 1.82 -7.55
N ALA A 128 -7.82 1.59 -8.78
CA ALA A 128 -6.89 2.45 -9.49
C ALA A 128 -7.19 2.39 -10.99
N VAL A 129 -7.25 3.56 -11.64
CA VAL A 129 -7.61 3.70 -13.05
C VAL A 129 -6.64 4.65 -13.72
N ALA A 130 -6.15 4.29 -14.90
CA ALA A 130 -5.45 5.20 -15.82
C ALA A 130 -6.38 5.65 -16.93
N MET A 131 -6.28 6.91 -17.30
CA MET A 131 -6.90 7.50 -18.49
C MET A 131 -5.80 8.01 -19.42
N GLU A 132 -5.87 7.64 -20.69
CA GLU A 132 -5.06 8.21 -21.74
C GLU A 132 -5.98 8.94 -22.73
N LYS A 133 -5.68 10.22 -22.97
CA LYS A 133 -6.43 11.04 -23.92
C LYS A 133 -5.50 11.59 -24.98
N THR A 134 -5.73 11.22 -26.23
CA THR A 134 -5.04 11.74 -27.40
C THR A 134 -5.52 13.16 -27.68
N ILE A 135 -4.61 14.13 -27.64
CA ILE A 135 -4.92 15.54 -27.94
C ILE A 135 -4.60 15.85 -29.39
N ASP A 136 -3.47 15.35 -29.87
CA ASP A 136 -3.04 15.42 -31.28
C ASP A 136 -2.08 14.23 -31.58
N GLU A 137 -1.50 14.20 -32.79
CA GLU A 137 -0.67 13.08 -33.28
C GLU A 137 0.51 12.74 -32.37
N ASP A 138 1.07 13.75 -31.65
CA ASP A 138 2.26 13.60 -30.82
C ASP A 138 1.99 13.80 -29.30
N THR A 139 0.75 14.20 -28.95
CA THR A 139 0.44 14.64 -27.59
C THR A 139 -0.67 13.79 -26.97
N VAL A 140 -0.33 13.08 -25.90
CA VAL A 140 -1.27 12.29 -25.10
C VAL A 140 -1.28 12.80 -23.65
N ALA A 141 -2.45 13.19 -23.17
CA ALA A 141 -2.66 13.44 -21.75
C ALA A 141 -2.79 12.10 -21.00
N LYS A 142 -2.18 11.99 -19.82
CA LYS A 142 -2.25 10.79 -19.00
C LYS A 142 -2.66 11.16 -17.58
N VAL A 143 -3.72 10.56 -17.10
CA VAL A 143 -4.21 10.77 -15.73
C VAL A 143 -4.35 9.41 -15.07
N VAL A 144 -3.73 9.26 -13.90
CA VAL A 144 -3.92 8.07 -13.06
C VAL A 144 -4.60 8.50 -11.77
N VAL A 145 -5.67 7.81 -11.42
CA VAL A 145 -6.40 8.01 -10.16
C VAL A 145 -6.27 6.75 -9.32
N ALA A 146 -5.79 6.88 -8.10
CA ALA A 146 -5.71 5.81 -7.13
C ALA A 146 -6.64 6.09 -5.95
N GLY A 147 -7.50 5.14 -5.60
CA GLY A 147 -8.50 5.25 -4.54
C GLY A 147 -7.94 5.25 -3.12
N SER A 148 -6.64 5.03 -2.95
CA SER A 148 -5.97 5.04 -1.65
C SER A 148 -4.73 5.91 -1.68
N VAL A 149 -4.62 6.87 -0.78
CA VAL A 149 -3.38 7.61 -0.56
C VAL A 149 -2.38 6.77 0.25
N GLU A 150 -2.87 5.94 1.14
CA GLU A 150 -2.05 5.11 2.04
C GLU A 150 -1.27 4.02 1.30
N MET A 151 -1.68 3.62 0.09
CA MET A 151 -0.91 2.65 -0.70
C MET A 151 0.49 3.14 -1.08
N PHE A 152 0.75 4.45 -1.02
CA PHE A 152 2.05 5.06 -1.30
C PHE A 152 2.91 5.26 -0.04
N ALA A 153 2.45 4.81 1.12
CA ALA A 153 3.23 4.86 2.36
C ALA A 153 4.24 3.71 2.45
N ASP A 154 5.41 3.97 3.03
CA ASP A 154 6.46 2.97 3.23
C ASP A 154 5.96 1.73 4.00
N SER A 155 5.05 1.93 4.96
CA SER A 155 4.45 0.83 5.73
C SER A 155 3.57 -0.08 4.87
N ALA A 156 2.87 0.45 3.88
CA ALA A 156 2.08 -0.32 2.94
C ALA A 156 2.99 -1.11 1.98
N ASP A 157 4.03 -0.46 1.48
CA ASP A 157 5.00 -1.06 0.57
C ASP A 157 5.75 -2.25 1.20
N GLN A 158 6.11 -2.15 2.49
CA GLN A 158 6.76 -3.23 3.23
C GLN A 158 5.89 -4.50 3.33
N ILE A 159 4.56 -4.39 3.40
CA ILE A 159 3.64 -5.53 3.47
C ILE A 159 3.73 -6.40 2.20
N VAL A 160 3.94 -5.77 1.05
CA VAL A 160 4.00 -6.43 -0.26
C VAL A 160 5.42 -6.44 -0.85
N SER A 161 6.44 -6.29 -0.01
CA SER A 161 7.86 -6.44 -0.36
C SER A 161 8.33 -5.51 -1.48
N GLY A 162 7.83 -4.27 -1.52
CA GLY A 162 8.24 -3.25 -2.47
C GLY A 162 7.39 -3.17 -3.74
N ASN A 163 6.33 -3.96 -3.87
CA ASN A 163 5.51 -3.99 -5.09
C ASN A 163 4.72 -2.70 -5.30
N ASN A 164 4.29 -2.01 -4.23
CA ASN A 164 3.61 -0.73 -4.39
C ASN A 164 4.55 0.32 -4.99
N SER A 165 5.80 0.39 -4.51
CA SER A 165 6.84 1.27 -5.07
C SER A 165 7.19 0.90 -6.52
N ALA A 166 7.22 -0.40 -6.85
CA ALA A 166 7.45 -0.86 -8.22
C ALA A 166 6.32 -0.41 -9.16
N MET A 167 5.05 -0.60 -8.76
CA MET A 167 3.90 -0.10 -9.52
C MET A 167 3.93 1.43 -9.68
N PHE A 168 4.26 2.16 -8.62
CA PHE A 168 4.40 3.61 -8.70
C PHE A 168 5.48 4.03 -9.72
N THR A 169 6.60 3.30 -9.76
CA THR A 169 7.66 3.54 -10.73
C THR A 169 7.20 3.28 -12.16
N ASP A 170 6.45 2.21 -12.41
CA ASP A 170 5.83 1.94 -13.72
C ASP A 170 4.88 3.07 -14.14
N ILE A 171 4.02 3.53 -13.21
CA ILE A 171 3.09 4.64 -13.46
C ILE A 171 3.87 5.90 -13.90
N ILE A 172 4.90 6.28 -13.16
CA ILE A 172 5.72 7.46 -13.49
C ILE A 172 6.44 7.28 -14.82
N ALA A 173 7.01 6.10 -15.08
CA ALA A 173 7.69 5.81 -16.35
C ALA A 173 6.72 5.96 -17.54
N GLN A 174 5.50 5.46 -17.43
CA GLN A 174 4.48 5.61 -18.46
C GLN A 174 4.03 7.07 -18.64
N MET A 175 3.94 7.82 -17.55
CA MET A 175 3.59 9.25 -17.60
C MET A 175 4.66 10.08 -18.31
N VAL A 176 5.93 9.84 -18.00
CA VAL A 176 7.06 10.60 -18.58
C VAL A 176 7.40 10.13 -19.99
N GLY A 177 6.99 8.90 -20.35
CA GLY A 177 7.28 8.31 -21.66
C GLY A 177 8.71 7.75 -21.75
N ASP A 178 9.36 7.52 -20.62
CA ASP A 178 10.71 6.94 -20.55
C ASP A 178 10.62 5.58 -19.82
N SER A 179 10.56 4.51 -20.63
CA SER A 179 10.55 3.13 -20.10
C SER A 179 11.86 2.76 -19.37
N ASP A 180 12.93 3.51 -19.57
CA ASP A 180 14.22 3.26 -18.93
C ASP A 180 14.25 3.80 -17.49
N LEU A 181 13.34 4.70 -17.12
CA LEU A 181 13.18 5.14 -15.72
C LEU A 181 12.81 3.98 -14.79
N ALA A 182 12.02 3.02 -15.28
CA ALA A 182 11.67 1.82 -14.52
C ALA A 182 12.89 0.93 -14.20
N THR A 183 13.97 1.04 -14.99
CA THR A 183 15.21 0.27 -14.77
C THR A 183 16.28 1.04 -13.97
N SER A 184 16.13 2.35 -13.84
CA SER A 184 17.04 3.21 -13.08
C SER A 184 16.59 3.34 -11.62
N VAL A 185 16.45 2.23 -10.93
CA VAL A 185 16.20 2.24 -9.47
C VAL A 185 17.41 2.86 -8.79
N ILE A 186 17.29 4.10 -8.32
CA ILE A 186 18.25 4.64 -7.34
C ILE A 186 18.00 3.82 -6.06
N PRO A 187 18.95 2.95 -5.66
CA PRO A 187 18.72 2.14 -4.47
C PRO A 187 18.47 3.06 -3.28
N THR A 188 17.35 2.87 -2.61
CA THR A 188 17.05 3.57 -1.36
C THR A 188 18.19 3.29 -0.39
N LYS A 189 18.81 4.36 0.13
CA LYS A 189 19.75 4.21 1.22
C LYS A 189 18.95 3.78 2.44
N ASP A 190 19.08 2.51 2.79
CA ASP A 190 18.50 2.01 4.03
C ASP A 190 19.30 2.57 5.21
N TYR A 191 18.68 3.51 5.92
CA TYR A 191 19.22 4.08 7.16
C TYR A 191 18.76 3.30 8.39
N THR A 192 18.27 2.07 8.24
CA THR A 192 18.02 1.22 9.39
C THR A 192 19.32 1.08 10.16
N LEU A 193 19.32 1.60 11.38
CA LEU A 193 20.36 1.32 12.34
C LEU A 193 20.46 -0.20 12.45
N SER A 194 21.63 -0.73 12.13
CA SER A 194 21.91 -2.16 12.29
C SER A 194 21.60 -2.51 13.74
N ALA A 195 20.41 -3.03 14.01
CA ALA A 195 20.11 -3.58 15.32
C ALA A 195 21.07 -4.76 15.51
N ILE A 196 21.84 -4.73 16.59
CA ILE A 196 22.67 -5.86 16.97
C ILE A 196 21.69 -6.99 17.31
N THR A 197 21.43 -7.86 16.36
CA THR A 197 20.65 -9.07 16.59
C THR A 197 21.54 -10.05 17.34
N VAL A 198 21.37 -10.12 18.65
CA VAL A 198 21.96 -11.20 19.45
C VAL A 198 21.10 -12.44 19.24
N ASP A 199 21.70 -13.52 18.78
CA ASP A 199 21.02 -14.79 18.69
C ASP A 199 20.39 -15.14 20.06
N ALA A 200 19.13 -15.56 20.06
CA ALA A 200 18.36 -15.82 21.27
C ALA A 200 19.06 -16.84 22.18
N ALA A 201 19.68 -17.87 21.60
CA ALA A 201 20.46 -18.87 22.35
C ALA A 201 21.69 -18.26 23.01
N ALA A 202 22.42 -17.38 22.32
CA ALA A 202 23.56 -16.65 22.87
C ALA A 202 23.12 -15.69 23.98
N GLY A 203 22.00 -14.97 23.80
CA GLY A 203 21.42 -14.06 24.78
C GLY A 203 21.06 -14.78 26.08
N ILE A 204 20.43 -15.95 25.99
CA ILE A 204 20.09 -16.80 27.16
C ILE A 204 21.36 -17.31 27.85
N LEU A 205 22.34 -17.80 27.06
CA LEU A 205 23.57 -18.36 27.62
C LEU A 205 24.36 -17.30 28.41
N TYR A 206 24.55 -16.11 27.86
CA TYR A 206 25.23 -15.00 28.54
C TYR A 206 24.42 -14.46 29.72
N GLY A 207 23.09 -14.33 29.58
CA GLY A 207 22.20 -13.89 30.65
C GLY A 207 22.21 -14.83 31.85
N LEU A 208 22.03 -16.13 31.62
CA LEU A 208 22.10 -17.15 32.68
C LEU A 208 23.50 -17.25 33.29
N GLY A 209 24.55 -17.15 32.46
CA GLY A 209 25.93 -17.16 32.93
C GLY A 209 26.21 -16.02 33.93
N LEU A 210 25.85 -14.79 33.57
CA LEU A 210 26.02 -13.64 34.46
C LEU A 210 25.11 -13.71 35.71
N MET A 211 23.87 -14.15 35.55
CA MET A 211 22.88 -14.16 36.64
C MET A 211 23.13 -15.25 37.66
N ILE A 212 23.70 -16.39 37.26
CA ILE A 212 23.94 -17.54 38.16
C ILE A 212 25.41 -17.67 38.53
N VAL A 213 26.32 -17.64 37.56
CA VAL A 213 27.73 -17.92 37.79
C VAL A 213 28.38 -16.86 38.70
N LEU A 214 28.06 -15.59 38.49
CA LEU A 214 28.66 -14.49 39.23
C LEU A 214 28.26 -14.51 40.74
N PRO A 215 26.98 -14.68 41.10
CA PRO A 215 26.58 -14.84 42.50
C PRO A 215 27.15 -16.09 43.15
N VAL A 216 27.24 -17.23 42.42
CA VAL A 216 27.83 -18.47 42.97
C VAL A 216 29.31 -18.29 43.27
N ILE A 217 30.08 -17.66 42.40
CA ILE A 217 31.49 -17.33 42.64
C ILE A 217 31.62 -16.45 43.91
N MET A 218 30.81 -15.41 44.02
CA MET A 218 30.83 -14.52 45.18
C MET A 218 30.47 -15.28 46.49
N MET A 219 29.51 -16.20 46.42
CA MET A 219 29.14 -17.04 47.57
C MET A 219 30.28 -17.97 47.98
N ILE A 220 30.94 -18.62 47.02
CA ILE A 220 32.10 -19.50 47.30
C ILE A 220 33.24 -18.71 47.93
N LEU A 221 33.57 -17.54 47.39
CA LEU A 221 34.59 -16.65 47.95
C LEU A 221 34.23 -16.21 49.36
N GLY A 222 32.97 -15.87 49.62
CA GLY A 222 32.48 -15.53 50.97
C GLY A 222 32.67 -16.67 51.97
N ILE A 223 32.33 -17.91 51.58
CA ILE A 223 32.51 -19.12 52.43
C ILE A 223 33.98 -19.38 52.68
N VAL A 224 34.84 -19.28 51.67
CA VAL A 224 36.29 -19.49 51.81
C VAL A 224 36.89 -18.46 52.76
N ILE A 225 36.56 -17.20 52.65
CA ILE A 225 37.01 -16.13 53.53
C ILE A 225 36.50 -16.36 54.97
N TRP A 226 35.24 -16.72 55.13
CA TRP A 226 34.67 -17.03 56.45
C TRP A 226 35.34 -18.23 57.13
N ALA A 227 35.53 -19.33 56.35
CA ALA A 227 36.21 -20.53 56.88
C ALA A 227 37.67 -20.27 57.25
N SER A 228 38.37 -19.48 56.47
CA SER A 228 39.77 -19.07 56.70
C SER A 228 39.91 -18.19 57.92
N ARG A 229 38.94 -17.30 58.20
CA ARG A 229 38.95 -16.50 59.46
C ARG A 229 38.58 -17.26 60.69
N ARG A 230 37.80 -18.35 60.57
CA ARG A 230 37.41 -19.18 61.73
C ARG A 230 38.52 -20.14 62.22
N LYS A 231 39.53 -20.35 61.39
CA LYS A 231 40.69 -21.19 61.69
C LYS A 231 41.86 -20.44 62.38
N LYS A 232 41.69 -19.13 62.55
CA LYS A 232 42.57 -18.29 63.38
C LYS A 232 41.90 -18.02 64.74
#